data_58c9d525c042c19af4161dec127efac7
#
_entry.id   58c9d525c042c19af4161dec127efac7
#
_cell.length_a   1.000
_cell.length_b   1.000
_cell.length_c   1.000
_cell.angle_alpha   90.00
_cell.angle_beta   90.00
_cell.angle_gamma   90.00
#
_symmetry.space_group_name_H-M   'P 1'
#
loop_
_entity.id
_entity.type
_entity.pdbx_description
1 polymer ?
#
loop_
_entity_poly.entity_id
_entity_poly.type
_entity_poly.pdbx_seq_one_letter_code
_entity_poly.pdbx_strand_id
1 'polypeptide(L)'
;MIPEKSYPPFPTEDHDAMAIALDIKSGDRVLDVGGGHQPFARADVIVDIDFDSSLDRDGLPGSINLALHKFVKADICALPFKDNAFDVSICIHVLEHLNDPAKACNELMRVAGRGYIETPSRSTEYFAGHPTHKWLIDDRDNVLFFEPIPYAVSPYLNVVWPLVWNSPDLFNMAGVVHRDISCVQFAWKNNFQYRVKQSLVKICSSNSSEALAARHYAFARNLLYWAVPPGHGLYHAKHAAELSPDNRIYCELYSFYLA
;
A
#
# COMPACT_ATOMS: atom_id res chain seq x y z
N MET A 1 12.71 -26.18 -2.43
CA MET A 1 12.94 -25.34 -3.62
C MET A 1 11.90 -24.26 -3.58
N ILE A 2 12.30 -23.00 -3.57
CA ILE A 2 11.38 -21.88 -3.74
C ILE A 2 10.92 -21.96 -5.21
N PRO A 3 9.60 -21.99 -5.50
CA PRO A 3 9.14 -21.98 -6.87
C PRO A 3 9.68 -20.71 -7.54
N GLU A 4 10.31 -20.88 -8.69
CA GLU A 4 10.80 -19.76 -9.50
C GLU A 4 9.60 -18.92 -9.91
N LYS A 5 9.60 -17.64 -9.54
CA LYS A 5 8.53 -16.72 -9.96
C LYS A 5 8.53 -16.69 -11.49
N SER A 6 7.36 -16.74 -12.08
CA SER A 6 7.20 -16.81 -13.54
C SER A 6 7.65 -15.54 -14.29
N TYR A 7 8.09 -14.52 -13.57
CA TYR A 7 8.57 -13.25 -14.09
C TYR A 7 9.68 -12.70 -13.18
N PRO A 8 10.67 -11.97 -13.74
CA PRO A 8 11.70 -11.31 -12.94
C PRO A 8 11.08 -10.14 -12.15
N PRO A 9 11.67 -9.73 -11.02
CA PRO A 9 11.31 -8.50 -10.34
C PRO A 9 11.41 -7.32 -11.31
N PHE A 10 10.42 -6.43 -11.27
CA PHE A 10 10.39 -5.23 -12.09
C PHE A 10 9.96 -4.03 -11.26
N PRO A 11 10.40 -2.81 -11.60
CA PRO A 11 9.91 -1.60 -10.96
C PRO A 11 8.43 -1.40 -11.27
N THR A 12 7.62 -1.08 -10.26
CA THR A 12 6.19 -0.83 -10.43
C THR A 12 5.94 0.44 -11.25
N GLU A 13 6.87 1.36 -11.22
CA GLU A 13 6.85 2.62 -11.97
C GLU A 13 7.10 2.42 -13.48
N ASP A 14 7.70 1.29 -13.87
CA ASP A 14 7.86 0.92 -15.28
C ASP A 14 6.62 0.15 -15.77
N HIS A 15 5.58 0.90 -16.15
CA HIS A 15 4.30 0.34 -16.58
C HIS A 15 4.43 -0.50 -17.87
N ASP A 16 5.40 -0.20 -18.74
CA ASP A 16 5.63 -0.98 -19.94
C ASP A 16 6.27 -2.33 -19.62
N ALA A 17 7.30 -2.34 -18.76
CA ALA A 17 7.90 -3.57 -18.26
C ALA A 17 6.85 -4.43 -17.51
N MET A 18 6.02 -3.80 -16.70
CA MET A 18 4.94 -4.48 -15.98
C MET A 18 3.91 -5.09 -16.94
N ALA A 19 3.49 -4.35 -17.97
CA ALA A 19 2.55 -4.85 -18.96
C ALA A 19 3.12 -6.06 -19.73
N ILE A 20 4.41 -6.03 -20.10
CA ILE A 20 5.10 -7.13 -20.75
C ILE A 20 5.18 -8.36 -19.85
N ALA A 21 5.65 -8.16 -18.59
CA ALA A 21 5.81 -9.24 -17.62
C ALA A 21 4.48 -9.94 -17.28
N LEU A 22 3.39 -9.19 -17.22
CA LEU A 22 2.05 -9.70 -16.96
C LEU A 22 1.32 -10.16 -18.25
N ASP A 23 1.99 -10.12 -19.39
CA ASP A 23 1.42 -10.50 -20.69
C ASP A 23 0.10 -9.78 -21.02
N ILE A 24 0.02 -8.47 -20.71
CA ILE A 24 -1.17 -7.66 -20.98
C ILE A 24 -1.23 -7.34 -22.47
N LYS A 25 -2.31 -7.77 -23.11
CA LYS A 25 -2.55 -7.57 -24.56
C LYS A 25 -3.25 -6.24 -24.80
N SER A 26 -3.15 -5.73 -26.02
CA SER A 26 -3.82 -4.49 -26.42
C SER A 26 -5.35 -4.57 -26.36
N GLY A 27 -5.91 -5.77 -26.46
CA GLY A 27 -7.37 -6.00 -26.39
C GLY A 27 -7.88 -6.32 -24.98
N ASP A 28 -7.01 -6.50 -23.99
CA ASP A 28 -7.41 -6.77 -22.61
C ASP A 28 -8.09 -5.55 -21.98
N ARG A 29 -9.16 -5.81 -21.24
CA ARG A 29 -9.77 -4.83 -20.35
C ARG A 29 -9.08 -4.88 -19.00
N VAL A 30 -8.48 -3.77 -18.62
CA VAL A 30 -7.64 -3.66 -17.42
C VAL A 30 -8.32 -2.79 -16.37
N LEU A 31 -8.48 -3.33 -15.17
CA LEU A 31 -8.92 -2.63 -13.98
C LEU A 31 -7.71 -2.31 -13.10
N ASP A 32 -7.56 -1.06 -12.70
CA ASP A 32 -6.63 -0.65 -11.66
C ASP A 32 -7.39 -0.32 -10.38
N VAL A 33 -7.07 -0.99 -9.29
CA VAL A 33 -7.74 -0.85 -8.00
C VAL A 33 -6.80 -0.18 -7.01
N GLY A 34 -7.18 1.02 -6.55
CA GLY A 34 -6.36 1.85 -5.70
C GLY A 34 -5.28 2.63 -6.45
N GLY A 35 -5.42 2.79 -7.77
CA GLY A 35 -4.44 3.47 -8.62
C GLY A 35 -4.18 4.93 -8.26
N GLY A 36 -5.06 5.55 -7.48
CA GLY A 36 -4.87 6.88 -6.89
C GLY A 36 -4.40 7.92 -7.89
N HIS A 37 -3.31 8.58 -7.55
CA HIS A 37 -2.70 9.65 -8.36
C HIS A 37 -1.66 9.13 -9.38
N GLN A 38 -1.30 7.86 -9.31
CA GLN A 38 -0.35 7.20 -10.22
C GLN A 38 -0.98 5.93 -10.81
N PRO A 39 -2.08 6.05 -11.56
CA PRO A 39 -2.76 4.89 -12.09
C PRO A 39 -1.90 4.16 -13.12
N PHE A 40 -2.08 2.86 -13.21
CA PHE A 40 -1.45 2.06 -14.23
C PHE A 40 -1.81 2.57 -15.63
N ALA A 41 -0.82 2.88 -16.45
CA ALA A 41 -1.01 3.58 -17.73
C ALA A 41 -1.92 2.83 -18.71
N ARG A 42 -2.00 1.50 -18.59
CA ARG A 42 -2.85 0.64 -19.44
C ARG A 42 -4.23 0.35 -18.86
N ALA A 43 -4.59 0.98 -17.71
CA ALA A 43 -5.90 0.78 -17.13
C ALA A 43 -7.01 1.40 -17.97
N ASP A 44 -8.09 0.65 -18.22
CA ASP A 44 -9.31 1.16 -18.84
C ASP A 44 -10.24 1.79 -17.80
N VAL A 45 -10.21 1.24 -16.58
CA VAL A 45 -11.00 1.72 -15.44
C VAL A 45 -10.11 1.76 -14.22
N ILE A 46 -10.20 2.85 -13.47
CA ILE A 46 -9.53 3.02 -12.18
C ILE A 46 -10.59 3.09 -11.10
N VAL A 47 -10.43 2.29 -10.06
CA VAL A 47 -11.26 2.33 -8.85
C VAL A 47 -10.43 2.83 -7.70
N ASP A 48 -10.98 3.78 -6.95
CA ASP A 48 -10.42 4.21 -5.68
C ASP A 48 -11.57 4.53 -4.71
N ILE A 49 -11.30 4.43 -3.42
CA ILE A 49 -12.27 4.78 -2.39
C ILE A 49 -12.44 6.30 -2.28
N ASP A 50 -11.40 7.04 -2.60
CA ASP A 50 -11.40 8.50 -2.54
C ASP A 50 -10.45 9.11 -3.58
N PHE A 51 -10.99 9.98 -4.43
CA PHE A 51 -10.21 10.74 -5.42
C PHE A 51 -9.94 12.19 -4.97
N ASP A 52 -10.59 12.64 -3.92
CA ASP A 52 -10.60 14.05 -3.51
C ASP A 52 -9.59 14.32 -2.39
N SER A 53 -9.27 13.30 -1.57
CA SER A 53 -8.34 13.46 -0.45
C SER A 53 -6.98 12.84 -0.75
N SER A 54 -5.95 13.47 -0.20
CA SER A 54 -4.58 12.93 -0.19
C SER A 54 -4.27 12.16 1.10
N LEU A 55 -5.29 11.88 1.92
CA LEU A 55 -5.12 11.39 3.29
C LEU A 55 -4.42 10.02 3.32
N ASP A 56 -4.80 9.11 2.43
CA ASP A 56 -4.19 7.77 2.34
C ASP A 56 -2.98 7.74 1.39
N ARG A 57 -2.53 8.89 0.91
CA ARG A 57 -1.43 9.06 -0.04
C ARG A 57 -0.30 9.92 0.53
N ASP A 58 -0.05 9.83 1.82
CA ASP A 58 1.00 10.59 2.53
C ASP A 58 0.95 12.12 2.36
N GLY A 59 -0.24 12.65 2.06
CA GLY A 59 -0.41 14.08 1.83
C GLY A 59 0.23 14.59 0.54
N LEU A 60 0.69 13.70 -0.34
CA LEU A 60 1.25 14.11 -1.63
C LEU A 60 0.14 14.68 -2.52
N PRO A 61 0.27 15.95 -2.97
CA PRO A 61 -0.66 16.52 -3.91
C PRO A 61 -0.46 15.85 -5.27
N GLY A 62 -1.28 14.86 -5.57
CA GLY A 62 -1.35 14.25 -6.90
C GLY A 62 -2.56 14.80 -7.64
N SER A 63 -2.37 15.50 -8.74
CA SER A 63 -3.47 15.79 -9.65
C SER A 63 -3.77 14.53 -10.45
N ILE A 64 -4.90 13.91 -10.18
CA ILE A 64 -5.42 12.82 -11.01
C ILE A 64 -5.82 13.43 -12.35
N ASN A 65 -5.21 12.98 -13.45
CA ASN A 65 -5.65 13.39 -14.77
C ASN A 65 -6.91 12.60 -15.18
N LEU A 66 -8.07 13.11 -14.78
CA LEU A 66 -9.37 12.51 -15.05
C LEU A 66 -9.71 12.39 -16.55
N ALA A 67 -8.94 13.00 -17.43
CA ALA A 67 -9.22 13.01 -18.88
C ALA A 67 -8.76 11.74 -19.59
N LEU A 68 -7.86 10.97 -19.00
CA LEU A 68 -7.22 9.82 -19.65
C LEU A 68 -7.86 8.47 -19.30
N HIS A 69 -8.57 8.38 -18.17
CA HIS A 69 -9.11 7.12 -17.66
C HIS A 69 -10.54 7.28 -17.16
N LYS A 70 -11.26 6.17 -17.11
CA LYS A 70 -12.58 6.11 -16.48
C LYS A 70 -12.42 5.84 -14.98
N PHE A 71 -12.80 6.81 -14.15
CA PHE A 71 -12.74 6.71 -12.70
C PHE A 71 -14.07 6.24 -12.10
N VAL A 72 -14.00 5.34 -11.13
CA VAL A 72 -15.15 4.83 -10.38
C VAL A 72 -14.82 4.89 -8.89
N LYS A 73 -15.58 5.67 -8.11
CA LYS A 73 -15.44 5.71 -6.66
C LYS A 73 -16.14 4.49 -6.06
N ALA A 74 -15.35 3.58 -5.47
CA ALA A 74 -15.88 2.37 -4.82
C ALA A 74 -14.87 1.77 -3.84
N ASP A 75 -15.39 0.96 -2.90
CA ASP A 75 -14.59 0.14 -2.00
C ASP A 75 -14.19 -1.16 -2.72
N ILE A 76 -12.92 -1.52 -2.65
CA ILE A 76 -12.39 -2.79 -3.18
C ILE A 76 -13.13 -4.01 -2.59
N CYS A 77 -13.63 -3.91 -1.37
CA CYS A 77 -14.40 -4.98 -0.73
C CYS A 77 -15.81 -5.15 -1.30
N ALA A 78 -16.26 -4.29 -2.23
CA ALA A 78 -17.58 -4.33 -2.87
C ALA A 78 -17.53 -3.62 -4.23
N LEU A 79 -16.80 -4.19 -5.18
CA LEU A 79 -16.61 -3.61 -6.51
C LEU A 79 -17.92 -3.62 -7.33
N PRO A 80 -18.32 -2.48 -7.93
CA PRO A 80 -19.61 -2.35 -8.62
C PRO A 80 -19.58 -2.91 -10.06
N PHE A 81 -18.91 -4.04 -10.25
CA PHE A 81 -18.74 -4.68 -11.54
C PHE A 81 -19.33 -6.10 -11.52
N LYS A 82 -19.71 -6.59 -12.69
CA LYS A 82 -20.11 -7.98 -12.88
C LYS A 82 -18.90 -8.91 -12.76
N ASP A 83 -19.18 -10.18 -12.53
CA ASP A 83 -18.16 -11.22 -12.56
C ASP A 83 -17.46 -11.25 -13.92
N ASN A 84 -16.14 -11.39 -13.91
CA ASN A 84 -15.29 -11.42 -15.10
C ASN A 84 -15.50 -10.19 -16.02
N ALA A 85 -15.73 -9.01 -15.44
CA ALA A 85 -15.89 -7.77 -16.21
C ALA A 85 -14.58 -7.30 -16.84
N PHE A 86 -13.44 -7.79 -16.35
CA PHE A 86 -12.10 -7.44 -16.79
C PHE A 86 -11.26 -8.68 -17.09
N ASP A 87 -10.30 -8.53 -17.99
CA ASP A 87 -9.33 -9.57 -18.27
C ASP A 87 -8.21 -9.57 -17.22
N VAL A 88 -7.82 -8.37 -16.76
CA VAL A 88 -6.74 -8.14 -15.82
C VAL A 88 -7.16 -7.17 -14.72
N SER A 89 -6.79 -7.46 -13.46
CA SER A 89 -6.84 -6.48 -12.37
C SER A 89 -5.45 -6.21 -11.81
N ILE A 90 -5.14 -4.95 -11.58
CA ILE A 90 -3.92 -4.46 -10.94
C ILE A 90 -4.31 -3.92 -9.56
N CYS A 91 -3.58 -4.29 -8.52
CA CYS A 91 -3.83 -3.83 -7.15
C CYS A 91 -2.48 -3.65 -6.45
N ILE A 92 -2.05 -2.40 -6.31
CA ILE A 92 -0.70 -2.04 -5.83
C ILE A 92 -0.83 -1.18 -4.60
N HIS A 93 -0.23 -1.60 -3.48
CA HIS A 93 -0.21 -0.87 -2.20
C HIS A 93 -1.60 -0.51 -1.68
N VAL A 94 -2.52 -1.50 -1.64
CA VAL A 94 -3.89 -1.35 -1.14
C VAL A 94 -4.23 -2.34 -0.04
N LEU A 95 -3.86 -3.62 -0.21
CA LEU A 95 -4.34 -4.69 0.67
C LEU A 95 -3.84 -4.55 2.10
N GLU A 96 -2.67 -3.96 2.30
CA GLU A 96 -2.08 -3.68 3.61
C GLU A 96 -2.89 -2.70 4.47
N HIS A 97 -3.70 -1.84 3.83
CA HIS A 97 -4.53 -0.84 4.51
C HIS A 97 -5.91 -1.37 4.93
N LEU A 98 -6.37 -2.48 4.38
CA LEU A 98 -7.76 -2.91 4.48
C LEU A 98 -8.10 -3.48 5.86
N ASN A 99 -9.35 -3.33 6.27
CA ASN A 99 -9.88 -4.02 7.44
C ASN A 99 -10.19 -5.49 7.15
N ASP A 100 -10.57 -5.82 5.91
CA ASP A 100 -10.97 -7.16 5.48
C ASP A 100 -10.29 -7.51 4.14
N PRO A 101 -9.02 -7.93 4.15
CA PRO A 101 -8.31 -8.30 2.94
C PRO A 101 -8.92 -9.53 2.26
N ALA A 102 -9.64 -10.39 3.01
CA ALA A 102 -10.30 -11.56 2.44
C ALA A 102 -11.41 -11.17 1.45
N LYS A 103 -12.22 -10.15 1.80
CA LYS A 103 -13.24 -9.64 0.86
C LYS A 103 -12.61 -9.06 -0.39
N ALA A 104 -11.53 -8.28 -0.24
CA ALA A 104 -10.83 -7.69 -1.37
C ALA A 104 -10.24 -8.77 -2.30
N CYS A 105 -9.60 -9.80 -1.76
CA CYS A 105 -9.10 -10.93 -2.55
C CYS A 105 -10.22 -11.62 -3.34
N ASN A 106 -11.38 -11.84 -2.71
CA ASN A 106 -12.52 -12.44 -3.37
C ASN A 106 -13.09 -11.54 -4.50
N GLU A 107 -13.17 -10.24 -4.28
CA GLU A 107 -13.62 -9.29 -5.28
C GLU A 107 -12.66 -9.20 -6.47
N LEU A 108 -11.35 -9.16 -6.24
CA LEU A 108 -10.35 -9.21 -7.32
C LEU A 108 -10.52 -10.45 -8.20
N MET A 109 -10.66 -11.63 -7.58
CA MET A 109 -10.90 -12.89 -8.32
C MET A 109 -12.27 -12.93 -9.00
N ARG A 110 -13.27 -12.27 -8.44
CA ARG A 110 -14.61 -12.23 -9.02
C ARG A 110 -14.68 -11.37 -10.28
N VAL A 111 -14.01 -10.20 -10.25
CA VAL A 111 -14.14 -9.20 -11.32
C VAL A 111 -13.19 -9.41 -12.48
N ALA A 112 -12.08 -10.16 -12.28
CA ALA A 112 -11.05 -10.34 -13.31
C ALA A 112 -10.62 -11.80 -13.47
N GLY A 113 -10.22 -12.17 -14.70
CA GLY A 113 -9.74 -13.52 -15.01
C GLY A 113 -8.29 -13.78 -14.56
N ARG A 114 -7.50 -12.72 -14.38
CA ARG A 114 -6.11 -12.75 -13.88
C ARG A 114 -5.74 -11.39 -13.32
N GLY A 115 -4.60 -11.31 -12.63
CA GLY A 115 -4.20 -10.03 -12.11
C GLY A 115 -2.84 -10.02 -11.45
N TYR A 116 -2.54 -8.88 -10.87
CA TYR A 116 -1.32 -8.60 -10.16
C TYR A 116 -1.62 -7.86 -8.84
N ILE A 117 -0.99 -8.32 -7.80
CA ILE A 117 -1.06 -7.71 -6.47
C ILE A 117 0.37 -7.37 -6.05
N GLU A 118 0.57 -6.15 -5.60
CA GLU A 118 1.82 -5.74 -4.95
C GLU A 118 1.52 -5.12 -3.59
N THR A 119 2.32 -5.50 -2.60
CA THR A 119 2.28 -4.94 -1.25
C THR A 119 3.69 -4.82 -0.71
N PRO A 120 3.95 -4.00 0.31
CA PRO A 120 5.22 -4.05 1.00
C PRO A 120 5.47 -5.46 1.54
N SER A 121 6.72 -5.91 1.45
CA SER A 121 7.11 -7.18 2.05
C SER A 121 7.10 -7.10 3.57
N ARG A 122 7.08 -8.24 4.24
CA ARG A 122 7.25 -8.33 5.70
C ARG A 122 8.54 -7.61 6.15
N SER A 123 9.62 -7.74 5.40
CA SER A 123 10.89 -7.06 5.69
C SER A 123 10.72 -5.55 5.66
N THR A 124 10.08 -5.02 4.63
CA THR A 124 9.79 -3.59 4.52
C THR A 124 8.92 -3.10 5.66
N GLU A 125 7.87 -3.84 6.04
CA GLU A 125 7.02 -3.48 7.16
C GLU A 125 7.79 -3.43 8.49
N TYR A 126 8.76 -4.31 8.70
CA TYR A 126 9.60 -4.27 9.90
C TYR A 126 10.57 -3.08 9.91
N PHE A 127 11.12 -2.68 8.77
CA PHE A 127 12.13 -1.62 8.70
C PHE A 127 11.57 -0.24 8.39
N ALA A 128 10.44 -0.19 7.68
CA ALA A 128 9.88 1.03 7.11
C ALA A 128 8.35 1.12 7.25
N GLY A 129 7.73 0.29 8.09
CA GLY A 129 6.28 0.14 8.17
C GLY A 129 5.53 1.47 8.28
N HIS A 130 4.47 1.60 7.50
CA HIS A 130 3.63 2.78 7.47
C HIS A 130 2.57 2.76 8.61
N PRO A 131 2.21 3.90 9.22
CA PRO A 131 1.25 3.95 10.33
C PRO A 131 -0.13 3.37 10.00
N THR A 132 -0.57 3.49 8.75
CA THR A 132 -1.89 3.01 8.30
C THR A 132 -1.91 1.55 7.87
N HIS A 133 -0.74 0.90 7.74
CA HIS A 133 -0.66 -0.51 7.38
C HIS A 133 -1.13 -1.38 8.55
N LYS A 134 -1.93 -2.39 8.24
CA LYS A 134 -2.55 -3.30 9.21
C LYS A 134 -2.00 -4.71 9.13
N TRP A 135 -1.40 -5.06 8.01
CA TRP A 135 -1.02 -6.43 7.68
C TRP A 135 0.44 -6.55 7.30
N LEU A 136 1.10 -7.57 7.85
CA LEU A 136 2.31 -8.16 7.29
C LEU A 136 1.85 -9.14 6.22
N ILE A 137 2.30 -8.93 4.99
CA ILE A 137 1.88 -9.78 3.86
C ILE A 137 3.09 -10.54 3.34
N ASP A 138 2.91 -11.81 3.06
CA ASP A 138 3.92 -12.70 2.48
C ASP A 138 3.30 -13.48 1.33
N ASP A 139 4.12 -13.82 0.34
CA ASP A 139 3.86 -14.87 -0.64
C ASP A 139 4.66 -16.12 -0.26
N ARG A 140 3.97 -17.23 0.03
CA ARG A 140 4.58 -18.51 0.33
C ARG A 140 3.92 -19.59 -0.52
N ASP A 141 4.69 -20.21 -1.39
CA ASP A 141 4.20 -21.25 -2.27
C ASP A 141 2.95 -20.85 -3.08
N ASN A 142 2.95 -19.62 -3.58
CA ASN A 142 1.84 -19.04 -4.34
C ASN A 142 0.53 -18.89 -3.53
N VAL A 143 0.66 -18.69 -2.22
CA VAL A 143 -0.42 -18.37 -1.28
C VAL A 143 -0.11 -17.05 -0.60
N LEU A 144 -1.03 -16.08 -0.63
CA LEU A 144 -0.90 -14.83 0.13
C LEU A 144 -1.26 -15.06 1.60
N PHE A 145 -0.35 -14.71 2.49
CA PHE A 145 -0.55 -14.77 3.94
C PHE A 145 -0.67 -13.37 4.50
N PHE A 146 -1.74 -13.14 5.24
CA PHE A 146 -2.01 -11.90 5.96
C PHE A 146 -1.87 -12.15 7.46
N GLU A 147 -0.92 -11.51 8.10
CA GLU A 147 -0.73 -11.53 9.54
C GLU A 147 -0.88 -10.11 10.09
N PRO A 148 -1.69 -9.87 11.14
CA PRO A 148 -1.82 -8.54 11.73
C PRO A 148 -0.46 -8.02 12.19
N ILE A 149 -0.15 -6.74 11.93
CA ILE A 149 1.07 -6.11 12.41
C ILE A 149 1.03 -6.04 13.94
N PRO A 150 2.01 -6.63 14.65
CA PRO A 150 2.07 -6.54 16.10
C PRO A 150 2.31 -5.10 16.55
N TYR A 151 1.52 -4.61 17.50
CA TYR A 151 1.63 -3.24 18.04
C TYR A 151 3.06 -2.87 18.49
N ALA A 152 3.79 -3.83 19.05
CA ALA A 152 5.12 -3.60 19.57
C ALA A 152 6.20 -3.30 18.51
N VAL A 153 5.92 -3.59 17.24
CA VAL A 153 6.92 -3.51 16.15
C VAL A 153 6.92 -2.13 15.47
N SER A 154 5.77 -1.46 15.45
CA SER A 154 5.53 -0.30 14.62
C SER A 154 6.28 1.01 15.00
N PRO A 155 6.46 1.40 16.28
CA PRO A 155 7.01 2.73 16.58
C PRO A 155 8.52 2.87 16.43
N TYR A 156 9.26 1.76 16.44
CA TYR A 156 10.71 1.79 16.59
C TYR A 156 11.49 1.49 15.30
N LEU A 157 10.85 0.99 14.27
CA LEU A 157 11.53 0.45 13.10
C LEU A 157 11.62 1.40 11.90
N ASN A 158 10.92 2.53 11.92
CA ASN A 158 11.00 3.57 10.88
C ASN A 158 12.34 4.33 10.82
N VAL A 159 13.41 3.73 11.32
CA VAL A 159 14.74 4.38 11.32
C VAL A 159 15.44 4.23 9.97
N VAL A 160 15.14 3.17 9.24
CA VAL A 160 15.86 2.84 7.99
C VAL A 160 15.25 3.55 6.77
N TRP A 161 13.94 3.72 6.74
CA TRP A 161 13.27 4.29 5.58
C TRP A 161 13.70 5.71 5.21
N PRO A 162 13.87 6.63 6.18
CA PRO A 162 14.42 7.94 5.86
C PRO A 162 15.84 7.91 5.29
N LEU A 163 16.65 6.92 5.70
CA LEU A 163 17.98 6.73 5.11
C LEU A 163 17.89 6.30 3.64
N VAL A 164 17.00 5.36 3.37
CA VAL A 164 16.75 4.88 1.99
C VAL A 164 16.18 6.01 1.13
N TRP A 165 15.19 6.74 1.65
CA TRP A 165 14.51 7.82 0.92
C TRP A 165 15.45 8.99 0.58
N ASN A 166 16.35 9.36 1.48
CA ASN A 166 17.30 10.45 1.27
C ASN A 166 18.56 10.05 0.47
N SER A 167 18.70 8.78 0.10
CA SER A 167 19.79 8.31 -0.73
C SER A 167 19.26 7.76 -2.04
N PRO A 168 19.44 8.46 -3.18
CA PRO A 168 18.99 7.97 -4.48
C PRO A 168 19.52 6.56 -4.81
N ASP A 169 20.78 6.26 -4.42
CA ASP A 169 21.37 4.95 -4.66
C ASP A 169 20.74 3.85 -3.82
N LEU A 170 20.46 4.11 -2.53
CA LEU A 170 19.78 3.17 -1.65
C LEU A 170 18.31 2.99 -2.05
N PHE A 171 17.65 4.07 -2.47
CA PHE A 171 16.28 4.01 -2.97
C PHE A 171 16.21 3.16 -4.24
N ASN A 172 17.07 3.40 -5.21
CA ASN A 172 17.17 2.58 -6.42
C ASN A 172 17.48 1.12 -6.09
N MET A 173 18.44 0.89 -5.19
CA MET A 173 18.80 -0.47 -4.80
C MET A 173 17.63 -1.21 -4.13
N ALA A 174 16.92 -0.58 -3.20
CA ALA A 174 15.80 -1.19 -2.50
C ALA A 174 14.54 -1.26 -3.36
N GLY A 175 14.22 -0.20 -4.09
CA GLY A 175 12.97 -0.07 -4.84
C GLY A 175 13.00 -0.68 -6.24
N VAL A 176 14.14 -0.71 -6.89
CA VAL A 176 14.29 -1.17 -8.28
C VAL A 176 15.04 -2.48 -8.37
N VAL A 177 16.29 -2.53 -7.86
CA VAL A 177 17.16 -3.70 -8.03
C VAL A 177 16.72 -4.88 -7.16
N HIS A 178 16.27 -4.60 -5.94
CA HIS A 178 15.84 -5.60 -4.96
C HIS A 178 14.35 -5.49 -4.65
N ARG A 179 13.51 -5.26 -5.67
CA ARG A 179 12.07 -5.16 -5.52
C ARG A 179 11.46 -6.42 -4.88
N ASP A 180 12.02 -7.57 -5.17
CA ASP A 180 11.67 -8.87 -4.60
C ASP A 180 11.91 -8.95 -3.07
N ILE A 181 12.80 -8.12 -2.53
CA ILE A 181 13.03 -8.01 -1.08
C ILE A 181 12.07 -6.98 -0.48
N SER A 182 11.85 -5.86 -1.17
CA SER A 182 11.05 -4.75 -0.65
C SER A 182 9.55 -4.95 -0.80
N CYS A 183 9.11 -5.69 -1.82
CA CYS A 183 7.70 -5.92 -2.11
C CYS A 183 7.39 -7.40 -2.33
N VAL A 184 6.16 -7.76 -2.00
CA VAL A 184 5.52 -8.98 -2.49
C VAL A 184 4.95 -8.65 -3.86
N GLN A 185 5.49 -9.25 -4.90
CA GLN A 185 4.99 -9.17 -6.27
C GLN A 185 4.28 -10.47 -6.60
N PHE A 186 2.96 -10.45 -6.73
CA PHE A 186 2.12 -11.62 -6.83
C PHE A 186 1.21 -11.55 -8.05
N ALA A 187 1.59 -12.27 -9.12
CA ALA A 187 0.73 -12.46 -10.29
C ALA A 187 -0.12 -13.72 -10.11
N TRP A 188 -1.36 -13.67 -10.57
CA TRP A 188 -2.29 -14.78 -10.44
C TRP A 188 -3.15 -14.95 -11.69
N LYS A 189 -3.72 -16.15 -11.86
CA LYS A 189 -4.60 -16.50 -12.99
C LYS A 189 -5.74 -17.40 -12.50
N ASN A 190 -6.96 -17.10 -12.93
CA ASN A 190 -8.22 -17.70 -12.52
C ASN A 190 -8.55 -17.44 -11.05
N ASN A 191 -7.83 -18.09 -10.15
CA ASN A 191 -7.99 -17.95 -8.72
C ASN A 191 -6.61 -18.01 -8.04
N PHE A 192 -6.52 -17.46 -6.84
CA PHE A 192 -5.38 -17.65 -5.96
C PHE A 192 -5.83 -18.01 -4.55
N GLN A 193 -4.92 -18.60 -3.79
CA GLN A 193 -5.17 -18.92 -2.39
C GLN A 193 -4.64 -17.79 -1.50
N TYR A 194 -5.35 -17.55 -0.42
CA TYR A 194 -4.90 -16.65 0.63
C TYR A 194 -5.27 -17.19 2.01
N ARG A 195 -4.57 -16.76 3.03
CA ARG A 195 -4.83 -17.08 4.45
C ARG A 195 -4.72 -15.81 5.27
N VAL A 196 -5.78 -15.51 6.00
CA VAL A 196 -5.80 -14.39 6.96
C VAL A 196 -5.70 -14.98 8.36
N LYS A 197 -4.60 -14.68 9.04
CA LYS A 197 -4.41 -15.10 10.44
C LYS A 197 -5.37 -14.30 11.32
N GLN A 198 -6.27 -15.01 11.98
CA GLN A 198 -7.10 -14.39 13.01
C GLN A 198 -6.20 -14.07 14.21
N SER A 199 -6.19 -12.83 14.64
CA SER A 199 -5.51 -12.45 15.86
C SER A 199 -6.27 -13.07 17.03
N LEU A 200 -5.60 -13.92 17.82
CA LEU A 200 -6.13 -14.41 19.10
C LEU A 200 -6.18 -13.29 20.16
N VAL A 201 -5.39 -12.25 19.97
CA VAL A 201 -5.50 -11.01 20.73
C VAL A 201 -6.50 -10.14 19.98
N LYS A 202 -7.61 -9.78 20.63
CA LYS A 202 -8.51 -8.77 20.09
C LYS A 202 -7.65 -7.64 19.56
N ILE A 203 -7.73 -7.35 18.24
CA ILE A 203 -7.04 -6.24 17.54
C ILE A 203 -7.41 -4.87 18.16
N CYS A 204 -8.24 -4.88 19.19
CA CYS A 204 -8.70 -3.71 19.96
C CYS A 204 -7.56 -2.78 20.45
N SER A 205 -6.34 -3.29 20.62
CA SER A 205 -5.23 -2.43 21.09
C SER A 205 -4.39 -1.84 19.96
N SER A 206 -4.25 -2.53 18.83
CA SER A 206 -3.41 -2.03 17.72
C SER A 206 -4.13 -1.04 16.79
N ASN A 207 -5.46 -1.03 16.81
CA ASN A 207 -6.33 -0.12 16.06
C ASN A 207 -7.06 0.89 16.97
N SER A 208 -6.67 1.02 18.24
CA SER A 208 -7.18 2.12 19.06
C SER A 208 -6.69 3.44 18.47
N SER A 209 -7.48 4.51 18.59
CA SER A 209 -7.10 5.85 18.15
C SER A 209 -5.74 6.27 18.74
N GLU A 210 -5.48 5.90 19.99
CA GLU A 210 -4.22 6.19 20.67
C GLU A 210 -3.03 5.44 20.04
N ALA A 211 -3.20 4.16 19.70
CA ALA A 211 -2.14 3.37 19.06
C ALA A 211 -1.82 3.89 17.66
N LEU A 212 -2.84 4.28 16.91
CA LEU A 212 -2.67 4.89 15.60
C LEU A 212 -2.02 6.27 15.71
N ALA A 213 -2.44 7.08 16.69
CA ALA A 213 -1.83 8.38 16.99
C ALA A 213 -0.34 8.24 17.31
N ALA A 214 0.04 7.26 18.13
CA ALA A 214 1.44 6.99 18.48
C ALA A 214 2.29 6.61 17.25
N ARG A 215 1.73 5.86 16.30
CA ARG A 215 2.40 5.52 15.04
C ARG A 215 2.63 6.75 14.17
N HIS A 216 1.60 7.55 13.97
CA HIS A 216 1.70 8.80 13.21
C HIS A 216 2.72 9.76 13.84
N TYR A 217 2.70 9.90 15.17
CA TYR A 217 3.67 10.72 15.90
C TYR A 217 5.10 10.22 15.70
N ALA A 218 5.35 8.92 15.87
CA ALA A 218 6.68 8.33 15.72
C ALA A 218 7.20 8.54 14.29
N PHE A 219 6.35 8.38 13.29
CA PHE A 219 6.70 8.58 11.89
C PHE A 219 7.03 10.05 11.62
N ALA A 220 6.15 10.99 12.01
CA ALA A 220 6.39 12.42 11.85
C ALA A 220 7.70 12.87 12.53
N ARG A 221 7.93 12.42 13.76
CA ARG A 221 9.17 12.74 14.51
C ARG A 221 10.42 12.23 13.78
N ASN A 222 10.38 11.03 13.22
CA ASN A 222 11.51 10.48 12.48
C ASN A 222 11.78 11.26 11.19
N LEU A 223 10.75 11.71 10.49
CA LEU A 223 10.90 12.55 9.29
C LEU A 223 11.60 13.89 9.58
N LEU A 224 11.41 14.49 10.77
CA LEU A 224 12.17 15.69 11.19
C LEU A 224 13.68 15.44 11.28
N TYR A 225 14.06 14.28 11.80
CA TYR A 225 15.47 13.91 11.95
C TYR A 225 16.21 13.81 10.61
N TRP A 226 15.48 13.46 9.55
CA TRP A 226 16.08 13.10 8.27
C TRP A 226 15.87 14.15 7.17
N ALA A 227 15.38 15.35 7.54
CA ALA A 227 15.17 16.46 6.60
C ALA A 227 14.35 16.08 5.34
N VAL A 228 13.39 15.18 5.49
CA VAL A 228 12.42 14.86 4.44
C VAL A 228 11.51 16.07 4.20
N PRO A 229 11.01 16.31 2.97
CA PRO A 229 10.14 17.45 2.69
C PRO A 229 9.02 17.60 3.73
N PRO A 230 8.78 18.81 4.24
CA PRO A 230 7.93 19.01 5.43
C PRO A 230 6.48 18.54 5.26
N GLY A 231 5.98 18.39 4.02
CA GLY A 231 4.60 17.95 3.76
C GLY A 231 4.25 16.58 4.34
N HIS A 232 5.13 15.60 4.25
CA HIS A 232 4.91 14.26 4.82
C HIS A 232 4.87 14.29 6.34
N GLY A 233 5.85 14.96 6.95
CA GLY A 233 5.89 15.08 8.40
C GLY A 233 4.68 15.84 8.96
N LEU A 234 4.26 16.91 8.29
CA LEU A 234 3.08 17.70 8.65
C LEU A 234 1.81 16.84 8.64
N TYR A 235 1.61 16.03 7.60
CA TYR A 235 0.47 15.12 7.49
C TYR A 235 0.37 14.18 8.70
N HIS A 236 1.46 13.49 9.02
CA HIS A 236 1.48 12.53 10.13
C HIS A 236 1.39 13.22 11.50
N ALA A 237 2.04 14.37 11.69
CA ALA A 237 1.94 15.15 12.91
C ALA A 237 0.49 15.63 13.17
N LYS A 238 -0.20 16.09 12.11
CA LYS A 238 -1.61 16.46 12.17
C LYS A 238 -2.48 15.29 12.60
N HIS A 239 -2.31 14.13 11.99
CA HIS A 239 -3.11 12.94 12.30
C HIS A 239 -2.88 12.43 13.72
N ALA A 240 -1.65 12.45 14.21
CA ALA A 240 -1.37 12.12 15.60
C ALA A 240 -2.15 13.03 16.57
N ALA A 241 -2.16 14.35 16.31
CA ALA A 241 -2.87 15.33 17.13
C ALA A 241 -4.41 15.18 17.03
N GLU A 242 -4.94 14.90 15.83
CA GLU A 242 -6.39 14.68 15.63
C GLU A 242 -6.90 13.40 16.32
N LEU A 243 -6.12 12.33 16.27
CA LEU A 243 -6.46 11.05 16.87
C LEU A 243 -6.35 11.04 18.39
N SER A 244 -5.52 11.90 18.97
CA SER A 244 -5.32 12.04 20.41
C SER A 244 -5.13 13.53 20.78
N PRO A 245 -6.21 14.33 20.74
CA PRO A 245 -6.15 15.79 20.91
C PRO A 245 -5.71 16.24 22.30
N ASP A 246 -5.89 15.40 23.31
CA ASP A 246 -5.44 15.67 24.67
C ASP A 246 -3.96 15.39 24.91
N ASN A 247 -3.28 14.76 23.93
CA ASN A 247 -1.87 14.47 24.04
C ASN A 247 -1.04 15.68 23.60
N ARG A 248 -0.55 16.42 24.60
CA ARG A 248 0.21 17.64 24.42
C ARG A 248 1.42 17.47 23.50
N ILE A 249 2.13 16.33 23.59
CA ILE A 249 3.33 16.06 22.79
C ILE A 249 3.00 15.97 21.31
N TYR A 250 1.86 15.37 20.96
CA TYR A 250 1.41 15.25 19.56
C TYR A 250 0.99 16.62 19.01
N CYS A 251 0.30 17.42 19.81
CA CYS A 251 -0.09 18.78 19.42
C CYS A 251 1.11 19.72 19.27
N GLU A 252 2.13 19.59 20.12
CA GLU A 252 3.38 20.35 20.01
C GLU A 252 4.15 20.01 18.74
N LEU A 253 4.25 18.72 18.36
CA LEU A 253 4.87 18.31 17.11
C LEU A 253 4.12 18.84 15.88
N TYR A 254 2.79 18.80 15.90
CA TYR A 254 1.98 19.37 14.82
C TYR A 254 2.17 20.88 14.71
N SER A 255 2.18 21.60 15.83
CA SER A 255 2.44 23.05 15.85
C SER A 255 3.84 23.39 15.33
N PHE A 256 4.83 22.55 15.60
CA PHE A 256 6.18 22.70 15.07
C PHE A 256 6.22 22.63 13.55
N TYR A 257 5.45 21.71 12.94
CA TYR A 257 5.38 21.57 11.48
C TYR A 257 4.61 22.70 10.79
N LEU A 258 3.80 23.46 11.55
CA LEU A 258 3.06 24.61 11.03
C LEU A 258 3.87 25.92 11.06
N ALA A 259 4.96 25.97 11.84
CA ALA A 259 5.82 27.14 12.00
C ALA A 259 6.87 27.21 10.91
#